data_367a0ca8b50d618f2768658c0fc5f1b5
#
_entry.id   367a0ca8b50d618f2768658c0fc5f1b5
#
_cell.length_a   1.000
_cell.length_b   1.000
_cell.length_c   1.000
_cell.angle_alpha   90.00
_cell.angle_beta   90.00
_cell.angle_gamma   90.00
#
_symmetry.space_group_name_H-M   'P 1'
#
loop_
_entity.id
_entity.type
_entity.pdbx_description
1 polymer ?
#
loop_
_entity_poly.entity_id
_entity_poly.type
_entity_poly.pdbx_seq_one_letter_code
_entity_poly.pdbx_strand_id
1 'polypeptide(L)'
;QTEAVNAPDRSEAESEQIEEDDDNDEESENQEDLEGRIKNTRKLLVTVAVIMSIFLLLGSLTTTLLIPAELFAKHGPADGRALAYLAHLYLGETFGTIYDLATILILWFAGASGMAALLSLVPQYLPRYGMAPSWAAARRPLVVFFTLVAAMITVIFEADVDSQAGAFATGLLVMITSAALAITWLNWNKGWKMRLSFSLISLIFIYSCVTVSLDRPDGILISACFILTVLLTSFISRALRSTELRIGDVRLNKR
;
A
#
# COMPACT_ATOMS: atom_id res chain seq x y z
N GLN A 1 17.36 -64.15 30.04
CA GLN A 1 16.52 -63.61 28.98
C GLN A 1 17.17 -62.32 28.52
N THR A 2 17.91 -62.43 27.41
CA THR A 2 18.56 -61.34 26.70
C THR A 2 17.52 -60.72 25.76
N GLU A 3 17.15 -59.46 26.08
CA GLU A 3 16.33 -58.63 25.21
C GLU A 3 17.14 -58.28 23.96
N ALA A 4 16.69 -58.78 22.83
CA ALA A 4 17.23 -58.42 21.51
C ALA A 4 16.81 -56.99 21.22
N VAL A 5 17.74 -56.05 21.31
CA VAL A 5 17.61 -54.69 20.82
C VAL A 5 17.44 -54.78 19.30
N ASN A 6 16.25 -54.52 18.83
CA ASN A 6 15.90 -54.47 17.40
C ASN A 6 16.67 -53.28 16.78
N ALA A 7 17.70 -53.54 16.01
CA ALA A 7 18.37 -52.53 15.21
C ALA A 7 17.37 -52.07 14.10
N PRO A 8 17.21 -50.76 13.85
CA PRO A 8 16.33 -50.28 12.80
C PRO A 8 16.74 -50.89 11.45
N ASP A 9 15.73 -51.26 10.69
CA ASP A 9 15.93 -51.88 9.37
C ASP A 9 16.65 -50.87 8.46
N ARG A 10 17.73 -51.35 7.82
CA ARG A 10 18.58 -50.50 6.98
C ARG A 10 17.80 -49.86 5.80
N SER A 11 16.72 -50.51 5.39
CA SER A 11 15.83 -50.03 4.34
C SER A 11 14.95 -48.85 4.78
N GLU A 12 14.55 -48.79 6.05
CA GLU A 12 13.80 -47.64 6.61
C GLU A 12 14.71 -46.42 6.80
N ALA A 13 15.95 -46.61 7.23
CA ALA A 13 16.92 -45.52 7.36
C ALA A 13 17.37 -44.95 5.99
N GLU A 14 17.46 -45.76 4.95
CA GLU A 14 17.74 -45.28 3.59
C GLU A 14 16.55 -44.54 2.97
N SER A 15 15.32 -44.96 3.23
CA SER A 15 14.13 -44.24 2.74
C SER A 15 13.91 -42.89 3.48
N GLU A 16 14.15 -42.82 4.78
CA GLU A 16 14.10 -41.55 5.54
C GLU A 16 15.19 -40.57 5.06
N GLN A 17 16.39 -41.03 4.74
CA GLN A 17 17.45 -40.18 4.19
C GLN A 17 17.13 -39.64 2.79
N ILE A 18 16.49 -40.45 1.94
CA ILE A 18 16.08 -40.03 0.60
C ILE A 18 14.96 -38.98 0.68
N GLU A 19 13.98 -39.14 1.60
CA GLU A 19 12.93 -38.15 1.83
C GLU A 19 13.49 -36.83 2.42
N GLU A 20 14.45 -36.90 3.37
CA GLU A 20 15.10 -35.69 3.91
C GLU A 20 15.96 -34.97 2.86
N ASP A 21 16.64 -35.67 1.97
CA ASP A 21 17.44 -35.07 0.90
C ASP A 21 16.55 -34.43 -0.18
N ASP A 22 15.44 -35.06 -0.58
CA ASP A 22 14.45 -34.49 -1.50
C ASP A 22 13.77 -33.25 -0.92
N ASP A 23 13.37 -33.27 0.36
CA ASP A 23 12.78 -32.10 1.05
C ASP A 23 13.78 -30.93 1.17
N ASN A 24 15.06 -31.20 1.44
CA ASN A 24 16.11 -30.20 1.49
C ASN A 24 16.42 -29.58 0.12
N ASP A 25 16.37 -30.38 -0.93
CA ASP A 25 16.58 -29.91 -2.31
C ASP A 25 15.39 -29.05 -2.78
N GLU A 26 14.15 -29.43 -2.47
CA GLU A 26 12.97 -28.61 -2.75
C GLU A 26 12.94 -27.29 -1.94
N GLU A 27 13.37 -27.30 -0.68
CA GLU A 27 13.50 -26.08 0.12
C GLU A 27 14.59 -25.14 -0.42
N SER A 28 15.72 -25.70 -0.86
CA SER A 28 16.83 -24.91 -1.42
C SER A 28 16.46 -24.30 -2.77
N GLU A 29 15.79 -25.02 -3.66
CA GLU A 29 15.31 -24.53 -4.95
C GLU A 29 14.23 -23.45 -4.77
N ASN A 30 13.31 -23.64 -3.83
CA ASN A 30 12.30 -22.64 -3.47
C ASN A 30 12.93 -21.36 -2.88
N GLN A 31 14.01 -21.46 -2.10
CA GLN A 31 14.72 -20.30 -1.55
C GLN A 31 15.48 -19.55 -2.63
N GLU A 32 16.17 -20.22 -3.56
CA GLU A 32 16.85 -19.58 -4.69
C GLU A 32 15.87 -18.85 -5.63
N ASP A 33 14.72 -19.46 -5.93
CA ASP A 33 13.67 -18.83 -6.74
C ASP A 33 13.07 -17.61 -6.03
N LEU A 34 12.87 -17.69 -4.71
CA LEU A 34 12.40 -16.58 -3.89
C LEU A 34 13.40 -15.41 -3.86
N GLU A 35 14.69 -15.70 -3.68
CA GLU A 35 15.74 -14.68 -3.71
C GLU A 35 15.87 -14.04 -5.10
N GLY A 36 15.78 -14.82 -6.15
CA GLY A 36 15.74 -14.34 -7.54
C GLY A 36 14.56 -13.39 -7.79
N ARG A 37 13.37 -13.75 -7.32
CA ARG A 37 12.16 -12.93 -7.42
C ARG A 37 12.29 -11.63 -6.62
N ILE A 38 12.81 -11.68 -5.40
CA ILE A 38 13.06 -10.50 -4.56
C ILE A 38 14.04 -9.55 -5.24
N LYS A 39 15.15 -10.06 -5.77
CA LYS A 39 16.17 -9.28 -6.47
C LYS A 39 15.62 -8.60 -7.72
N ASN A 40 14.84 -9.32 -8.53
CA ASN A 40 14.21 -8.80 -9.73
C ASN A 40 13.15 -7.74 -9.41
N THR A 41 12.31 -7.98 -8.41
CA THR A 41 11.31 -7.01 -7.94
C THR A 41 11.98 -5.73 -7.42
N ARG A 42 13.04 -5.86 -6.64
CA ARG A 42 13.81 -4.71 -6.16
C ARG A 42 14.41 -3.90 -7.32
N LYS A 43 14.99 -4.58 -8.31
CA LYS A 43 15.56 -3.93 -9.50
C LYS A 43 14.49 -3.19 -10.29
N LEU A 44 13.32 -3.81 -10.49
CA LEU A 44 12.17 -3.20 -11.14
C LEU A 44 11.71 -1.94 -10.38
N LEU A 45 11.51 -2.04 -9.07
CA LEU A 45 11.06 -0.92 -8.24
C LEU A 45 12.03 0.27 -8.29
N VAL A 46 13.34 0.01 -8.19
CA VAL A 46 14.36 1.06 -8.28
C VAL A 46 14.34 1.71 -9.67
N THR A 47 14.27 0.92 -10.74
CA THR A 47 14.22 1.45 -12.11
C THR A 47 12.99 2.34 -12.32
N VAL A 48 11.82 1.86 -11.91
CA VAL A 48 10.57 2.64 -12.00
C VAL A 48 10.67 3.91 -11.17
N ALA A 49 11.17 3.85 -9.93
CA ALA A 49 11.33 5.01 -9.07
C ALA A 49 12.25 6.08 -9.68
N VAL A 50 13.37 5.68 -10.29
CA VAL A 50 14.30 6.61 -10.96
C VAL A 50 13.64 7.26 -12.17
N ILE A 51 13.00 6.48 -13.04
CA ILE A 51 12.30 7.00 -14.22
C ILE A 51 11.20 7.99 -13.80
N MET A 52 10.36 7.61 -12.84
CA MET A 52 9.29 8.49 -12.34
C MET A 52 9.83 9.77 -11.71
N SER A 53 10.92 9.69 -10.95
CA SER A 53 11.58 10.87 -10.36
C SER A 53 12.06 11.84 -11.42
N ILE A 54 12.66 11.34 -12.51
CA ILE A 54 13.10 12.16 -13.64
C ILE A 54 11.90 12.85 -14.31
N PHE A 55 10.83 12.10 -14.61
CA PHE A 55 9.65 12.68 -15.23
C PHE A 55 8.94 13.72 -14.33
N LEU A 56 8.87 13.48 -13.02
CA LEU A 56 8.32 14.44 -12.08
C LEU A 56 9.14 15.71 -12.01
N LEU A 57 10.48 15.59 -11.98
CA LEU A 57 11.37 16.73 -11.97
C LEU A 57 11.24 17.56 -13.26
N LEU A 58 11.26 16.90 -14.42
CA LEU A 58 11.07 17.56 -15.71
C LEU A 58 9.69 18.21 -15.82
N GLY A 59 8.64 17.51 -15.41
CA GLY A 59 7.27 18.04 -15.41
C GLY A 59 7.12 19.27 -14.53
N SER A 60 7.65 19.20 -13.30
CA SER A 60 7.65 20.33 -12.36
C SER A 60 8.43 21.52 -12.90
N LEU A 61 9.62 21.29 -13.45
CA LEU A 61 10.44 22.34 -14.06
C LEU A 61 9.72 23.00 -15.23
N THR A 62 9.14 22.19 -16.13
CA THR A 62 8.43 22.67 -17.32
C THR A 62 7.22 23.52 -16.95
N THR A 63 6.41 23.05 -16.01
CA THR A 63 5.21 23.79 -15.57
C THR A 63 5.58 25.09 -14.87
N THR A 64 6.61 25.09 -14.02
CA THR A 64 7.05 26.29 -13.29
C THR A 64 7.67 27.35 -14.20
N LEU A 65 8.37 26.93 -15.27
CA LEU A 65 9.04 27.88 -16.19
C LEU A 65 8.09 28.42 -17.27
N LEU A 66 7.13 27.61 -17.73
CA LEU A 66 6.30 27.99 -18.87
C LEU A 66 4.93 28.58 -18.48
N ILE A 67 4.45 28.35 -17.28
CA ILE A 67 3.16 28.84 -16.84
C ILE A 67 3.32 30.00 -15.86
N PRO A 68 2.83 31.22 -16.17
CA PRO A 68 2.80 32.34 -15.23
C PRO A 68 1.97 32.00 -13.98
N ALA A 69 2.43 32.49 -12.82
CA ALA A 69 1.76 32.21 -11.53
C ALA A 69 0.26 32.61 -11.50
N GLU A 70 -0.11 33.62 -12.28
CA GLU A 70 -1.51 34.09 -12.38
C GLU A 70 -2.46 33.04 -12.95
N LEU A 71 -1.98 32.18 -13.85
CA LEU A 71 -2.78 31.11 -14.48
C LEU A 71 -2.98 29.89 -13.56
N PHE A 72 -2.18 29.76 -12.50
CA PHE A 72 -2.34 28.76 -11.43
C PHE A 72 -3.33 29.21 -10.34
N ALA A 73 -3.83 30.44 -10.40
CA ALA A 73 -4.81 30.90 -9.41
C ALA A 73 -6.05 30.00 -9.43
N LYS A 74 -6.72 29.86 -8.30
CA LYS A 74 -7.97 29.07 -8.18
C LYS A 74 -8.93 29.44 -9.30
N HIS A 75 -9.41 28.44 -10.03
CA HIS A 75 -10.24 28.56 -11.23
C HIS A 75 -9.53 29.15 -12.47
N GLY A 76 -8.20 29.23 -12.46
CA GLY A 76 -7.40 29.57 -13.63
C GLY A 76 -7.38 28.42 -14.66
N PRO A 77 -7.05 28.72 -15.93
CA PRO A 77 -7.04 27.69 -16.98
C PRO A 77 -6.01 26.58 -16.78
N ALA A 78 -4.97 26.79 -15.97
CA ALA A 78 -3.93 25.81 -15.64
C ALA A 78 -4.14 25.14 -14.26
N ASP A 79 -5.18 25.57 -13.51
CA ASP A 79 -5.47 25.04 -12.19
C ASP A 79 -5.83 23.54 -12.25
N GLY A 80 -5.10 22.72 -11.48
CA GLY A 80 -5.28 21.27 -11.44
C GLY A 80 -4.90 20.49 -12.70
N ARG A 81 -4.55 21.17 -13.83
CA ARG A 81 -4.25 20.54 -15.13
C ARG A 81 -3.11 21.20 -15.91
N ALA A 82 -2.05 21.56 -15.22
CA ALA A 82 -0.94 22.35 -15.77
C ALA A 82 -0.31 21.73 -17.04
N LEU A 83 -0.03 20.43 -17.05
CA LEU A 83 0.56 19.75 -18.20
C LEU A 83 -0.43 19.65 -19.39
N ALA A 84 -1.70 19.42 -19.12
CA ALA A 84 -2.75 19.42 -20.13
C ALA A 84 -2.89 20.81 -20.78
N TYR A 85 -2.87 21.88 -19.96
CA TYR A 85 -2.88 23.24 -20.43
C TYR A 85 -1.70 23.54 -21.39
N LEU A 86 -0.48 23.10 -21.01
CA LEU A 86 0.71 23.25 -21.88
C LEU A 86 0.59 22.44 -23.17
N ALA A 87 0.00 21.24 -23.11
CA ALA A 87 -0.22 20.40 -24.27
C ALA A 87 -1.15 21.08 -25.28
N HIS A 88 -2.26 21.66 -24.84
CA HIS A 88 -3.16 22.42 -25.68
C HIS A 88 -2.51 23.69 -26.25
N LEU A 89 -1.75 24.42 -25.39
CA LEU A 89 -1.16 25.70 -25.78
C LEU A 89 -0.03 25.55 -26.81
N TYR A 90 0.88 24.60 -26.63
CA TYR A 90 2.10 24.47 -27.44
C TYR A 90 2.02 23.39 -28.52
N LEU A 91 1.24 22.35 -28.32
CA LEU A 91 1.17 21.21 -29.23
C LEU A 91 -0.15 21.17 -30.04
N GLY A 92 -1.06 22.10 -29.72
CA GLY A 92 -2.32 22.27 -30.42
C GLY A 92 -3.46 21.41 -29.89
N GLU A 93 -4.69 21.73 -30.30
CA GLU A 93 -5.93 21.15 -29.79
C GLU A 93 -6.01 19.63 -29.96
N THR A 94 -5.55 19.12 -31.11
CA THR A 94 -5.59 17.66 -31.38
C THR A 94 -4.73 16.87 -30.41
N PHE A 95 -3.50 17.34 -30.18
CA PHE A 95 -2.59 16.69 -29.24
C PHE A 95 -3.08 16.85 -27.80
N GLY A 96 -3.56 18.03 -27.42
CA GLY A 96 -4.16 18.29 -26.11
C GLY A 96 -5.30 17.36 -25.79
N THR A 97 -6.22 17.15 -26.75
CA THR A 97 -7.35 16.21 -26.59
C THR A 97 -6.88 14.76 -26.41
N ILE A 98 -5.86 14.32 -27.15
CA ILE A 98 -5.28 12.97 -26.99
C ILE A 98 -4.63 12.85 -25.60
N TYR A 99 -3.94 13.89 -25.14
CA TYR A 99 -3.33 13.94 -23.83
C TYR A 99 -4.39 13.84 -22.71
N ASP A 100 -5.48 14.58 -22.81
CA ASP A 100 -6.59 14.53 -21.85
C ASP A 100 -7.23 13.14 -21.80
N LEU A 101 -7.48 12.53 -22.96
CA LEU A 101 -8.01 11.18 -23.03
C LEU A 101 -7.06 10.16 -22.40
N ALA A 102 -5.77 10.26 -22.68
CA ALA A 102 -4.76 9.39 -22.06
C ALA A 102 -4.72 9.55 -20.54
N THR A 103 -4.81 10.79 -20.06
CA THR A 103 -4.83 11.09 -18.61
C THR A 103 -6.06 10.48 -17.93
N ILE A 104 -7.25 10.62 -18.54
CA ILE A 104 -8.49 10.02 -18.01
C ILE A 104 -8.35 8.50 -17.95
N LEU A 105 -7.83 7.86 -19.00
CA LEU A 105 -7.63 6.42 -19.02
C LEU A 105 -6.65 5.96 -17.95
N ILE A 106 -5.52 6.67 -17.77
CA ILE A 106 -4.53 6.35 -16.73
C ILE A 106 -5.15 6.46 -15.34
N LEU A 107 -5.90 7.52 -15.06
CA LEU A 107 -6.59 7.70 -13.77
C LEU A 107 -7.62 6.60 -13.52
N TRP A 108 -8.36 6.19 -14.55
CA TRP A 108 -9.32 5.10 -14.43
C TRP A 108 -8.65 3.76 -14.10
N PHE A 109 -7.57 3.41 -14.81
CA PHE A 109 -6.80 2.21 -14.53
C PHE A 109 -6.13 2.26 -13.15
N ALA A 110 -5.64 3.42 -12.73
CA ALA A 110 -5.08 3.61 -11.39
C ALA A 110 -6.14 3.36 -10.30
N GLY A 111 -7.35 3.89 -10.47
CA GLY A 111 -8.46 3.64 -9.57
C GLY A 111 -8.86 2.16 -9.52
N ALA A 112 -8.95 1.49 -10.67
CA ALA A 112 -9.25 0.06 -10.76
C ALA A 112 -8.17 -0.79 -10.07
N SER A 113 -6.89 -0.46 -10.25
CA SER A 113 -5.78 -1.16 -9.60
C SER A 113 -5.78 -0.97 -8.08
N GLY A 114 -6.06 0.24 -7.61
CA GLY A 114 -6.21 0.55 -6.18
C GLY A 114 -7.36 -0.24 -5.55
N MET A 115 -8.51 -0.33 -6.21
CA MET A 115 -9.64 -1.14 -5.78
C MET A 115 -9.28 -2.63 -5.71
N ALA A 116 -8.58 -3.15 -6.73
CA ALA A 116 -8.12 -4.53 -6.75
C ALA A 116 -7.16 -4.85 -5.59
N ALA A 117 -6.25 -3.92 -5.28
CA ALA A 117 -5.34 -4.05 -4.14
C ALA A 117 -6.10 -4.09 -2.80
N LEU A 118 -7.08 -3.21 -2.59
CA LEU A 118 -7.92 -3.20 -1.39
C LEU A 118 -8.73 -4.50 -1.25
N LEU A 119 -9.30 -5.00 -2.35
CA LEU A 119 -10.05 -6.26 -2.37
C LEU A 119 -9.17 -7.50 -2.11
N SER A 120 -7.88 -7.39 -2.32
CA SER A 120 -6.91 -8.44 -1.97
C SER A 120 -6.45 -8.34 -0.53
N LEU A 121 -6.04 -7.13 -0.09
CA LEU A 121 -5.45 -6.91 1.22
C LEU A 121 -6.46 -7.00 2.37
N VAL A 122 -7.62 -6.35 2.22
CA VAL A 122 -8.59 -6.24 3.32
C VAL A 122 -9.12 -7.59 3.80
N PRO A 123 -9.54 -8.54 2.94
CA PRO A 123 -10.00 -9.86 3.40
C PRO A 123 -8.91 -10.70 4.07
N GLN A 124 -7.66 -10.52 3.66
CA GLN A 124 -6.54 -11.29 4.19
C GLN A 124 -6.10 -10.84 5.58
N TYR A 125 -6.07 -9.52 5.81
CA TYR A 125 -5.48 -8.95 7.01
C TYR A 125 -6.51 -8.57 8.08
N LEU A 126 -7.57 -7.83 7.73
CA LEU A 126 -8.47 -7.26 8.73
C LEU A 126 -9.24 -8.30 9.55
N PRO A 127 -9.86 -9.33 8.96
CA PRO A 127 -10.57 -10.36 9.72
C PRO A 127 -9.62 -11.21 10.57
N ARG A 128 -8.41 -11.47 10.07
CA ARG A 128 -7.40 -12.28 10.77
C ARG A 128 -6.97 -11.66 12.09
N TYR A 129 -6.86 -10.34 12.14
CA TYR A 129 -6.50 -9.60 13.36
C TYR A 129 -7.72 -9.16 14.18
N GLY A 130 -8.92 -9.57 13.81
CA GLY A 130 -10.16 -9.19 14.50
C GLY A 130 -10.57 -7.73 14.30
N MET A 131 -10.01 -7.06 13.30
CA MET A 131 -10.25 -5.64 13.00
C MET A 131 -11.47 -5.41 12.12
N ALA A 132 -12.07 -6.46 11.57
CA ALA A 132 -13.26 -6.37 10.74
C ALA A 132 -14.25 -7.51 11.03
N PRO A 133 -15.54 -7.29 10.77
CA PRO A 133 -16.57 -8.33 10.85
C PRO A 133 -16.30 -9.48 9.86
N SER A 134 -16.88 -10.65 10.11
CA SER A 134 -16.70 -11.85 9.28
C SER A 134 -17.14 -11.69 7.82
N TRP A 135 -18.12 -10.83 7.54
CA TRP A 135 -18.54 -10.52 6.16
C TRP A 135 -17.45 -9.82 5.32
N ALA A 136 -16.49 -9.15 5.96
CA ALA A 136 -15.38 -8.51 5.27
C ALA A 136 -14.38 -9.52 4.65
N ALA A 137 -14.50 -10.81 4.98
CA ALA A 137 -13.78 -11.88 4.30
C ALA A 137 -14.35 -12.20 2.91
N ALA A 138 -15.61 -11.80 2.64
CA ALA A 138 -16.28 -12.04 1.37
C ALA A 138 -16.01 -10.87 0.39
N ARG A 139 -15.53 -11.17 -0.82
CA ARG A 139 -15.18 -10.14 -1.82
C ARG A 139 -16.39 -9.34 -2.31
N ARG A 140 -17.55 -9.97 -2.51
CA ARG A 140 -18.74 -9.30 -3.08
C ARG A 140 -19.28 -8.16 -2.23
N PRO A 141 -19.57 -8.32 -0.92
CA PRO A 141 -20.03 -7.22 -0.09
C PRO A 141 -18.96 -6.13 0.06
N LEU A 142 -17.69 -6.50 0.01
CA LEU A 142 -16.58 -5.57 0.12
C LEU A 142 -16.50 -4.62 -1.09
N VAL A 143 -16.74 -5.12 -2.31
CA VAL A 143 -16.83 -4.27 -3.53
C VAL A 143 -17.92 -3.24 -3.37
N VAL A 144 -19.14 -3.65 -2.97
CA VAL A 144 -20.26 -2.73 -2.78
C VAL A 144 -19.94 -1.69 -1.70
N PHE A 145 -19.33 -2.12 -0.60
CA PHE A 145 -18.92 -1.23 0.48
C PHE A 145 -17.91 -0.17 0.01
N PHE A 146 -16.85 -0.57 -0.68
CA PHE A 146 -15.85 0.39 -1.17
C PHE A 146 -16.41 1.32 -2.25
N THR A 147 -17.28 0.81 -3.13
CA THR A 147 -17.94 1.66 -4.14
C THR A 147 -18.83 2.71 -3.47
N LEU A 148 -19.57 2.31 -2.44
CA LEU A 148 -20.41 3.24 -1.68
C LEU A 148 -19.58 4.28 -0.94
N VAL A 149 -18.47 3.88 -0.31
CA VAL A 149 -17.53 4.80 0.33
C VAL A 149 -16.93 5.77 -0.69
N ALA A 150 -16.50 5.29 -1.85
CA ALA A 150 -15.96 6.15 -2.91
C ALA A 150 -17.01 7.15 -3.42
N ALA A 151 -18.25 6.70 -3.65
CA ALA A 151 -19.35 7.58 -4.04
C ALA A 151 -19.66 8.62 -2.95
N MET A 152 -19.68 8.22 -1.69
CA MET A 152 -19.89 9.14 -0.56
C MET A 152 -18.79 10.20 -0.48
N ILE A 153 -17.52 9.82 -0.65
CA ILE A 153 -16.39 10.76 -0.68
C ILE A 153 -16.57 11.75 -1.84
N THR A 154 -16.91 11.26 -3.03
CA THR A 154 -17.11 12.12 -4.20
C THR A 154 -18.22 13.15 -3.97
N VAL A 155 -19.32 12.76 -3.32
CA VAL A 155 -20.42 13.67 -2.97
C VAL A 155 -20.01 14.67 -1.90
N ILE A 156 -19.30 14.24 -0.85
CA ILE A 156 -18.85 15.12 0.24
C ILE A 156 -17.90 16.22 -0.27
N PHE A 157 -17.04 15.87 -1.21
CA PHE A 157 -16.10 16.81 -1.82
C PHE A 157 -16.68 17.54 -3.05
N GLU A 158 -17.97 17.38 -3.34
CA GLU A 158 -18.60 17.99 -4.51
C GLU A 158 -17.86 17.71 -5.83
N ALA A 159 -17.20 16.54 -5.90
CA ALA A 159 -16.30 16.14 -6.98
C ALA A 159 -15.09 17.08 -7.19
N ASP A 160 -14.74 17.91 -6.20
CA ASP A 160 -13.53 18.74 -6.26
C ASP A 160 -12.27 17.88 -6.11
N VAL A 161 -11.51 17.79 -7.20
CA VAL A 161 -10.30 16.96 -7.31
C VAL A 161 -9.17 17.51 -6.45
N ASP A 162 -9.07 18.84 -6.29
CA ASP A 162 -7.99 19.47 -5.52
C ASP A 162 -8.12 19.18 -4.02
N SER A 163 -9.32 19.26 -3.49
CA SER A 163 -9.63 18.89 -2.11
C SER A 163 -9.41 17.41 -1.85
N GLN A 164 -9.82 16.53 -2.77
CA GLN A 164 -9.57 15.09 -2.66
C GLN A 164 -8.07 14.76 -2.74
N ALA A 165 -7.31 15.42 -3.63
CA ALA A 165 -5.87 15.26 -3.75
C ALA A 165 -5.14 15.67 -2.46
N GLY A 166 -5.59 16.73 -1.78
CA GLY A 166 -5.05 17.14 -0.49
C GLY A 166 -5.23 16.09 0.60
N ALA A 167 -6.43 15.49 0.71
CA ALA A 167 -6.71 14.41 1.65
C ALA A 167 -5.87 13.16 1.37
N PHE A 168 -5.75 12.78 0.09
CA PHE A 168 -4.92 11.65 -0.36
C PHE A 168 -3.44 11.88 -0.04
N ALA A 169 -2.90 13.06 -0.37
CA ALA A 169 -1.51 13.40 -0.11
C ALA A 169 -1.16 13.33 1.39
N THR A 170 -2.05 13.86 2.25
CA THR A 170 -1.86 13.78 3.71
C THR A 170 -1.85 12.34 4.19
N GLY A 171 -2.80 11.51 3.78
CA GLY A 171 -2.87 10.10 4.15
C GLY A 171 -1.65 9.30 3.69
N LEU A 172 -1.22 9.52 2.45
CA LEU A 172 -0.04 8.88 1.88
C LEU A 172 1.25 9.27 2.62
N LEU A 173 1.42 10.57 2.91
CA LEU A 173 2.59 11.07 3.65
C LEU A 173 2.67 10.52 5.08
N VAL A 174 1.55 10.42 5.78
CA VAL A 174 1.50 9.81 7.12
C VAL A 174 1.92 8.35 7.05
N MET A 175 1.43 7.59 6.07
CA MET A 175 1.79 6.19 5.88
C MET A 175 3.28 6.01 5.55
N ILE A 176 3.82 6.79 4.61
CA ILE A 176 5.24 6.73 4.24
C ILE A 176 6.13 7.18 5.40
N THR A 177 5.73 8.21 6.14
CA THR A 177 6.46 8.70 7.31
C THR A 177 6.53 7.63 8.40
N SER A 178 5.41 6.95 8.69
CA SER A 178 5.37 5.87 9.66
C SER A 178 6.27 4.69 9.25
N ALA A 179 6.27 4.33 7.96
CA ALA A 179 7.15 3.30 7.42
C ALA A 179 8.63 3.70 7.50
N ALA A 180 8.97 4.96 7.17
CA ALA A 180 10.33 5.48 7.29
C ALA A 180 10.85 5.47 8.73
N LEU A 181 10.00 5.84 9.70
CA LEU A 181 10.31 5.76 11.13
C LEU A 181 10.54 4.32 11.57
N ALA A 182 9.69 3.39 11.16
CA ALA A 182 9.82 1.97 11.48
C ALA A 182 11.13 1.38 10.94
N ILE A 183 11.50 1.72 9.69
CA ILE A 183 12.76 1.28 9.07
C ILE A 183 13.95 1.91 9.79
N THR A 184 13.88 3.17 10.18
CA THR A 184 14.93 3.85 10.94
C THR A 184 15.14 3.17 12.29
N TRP A 185 14.07 2.83 12.99
CA TRP A 185 14.12 2.10 14.26
C TRP A 185 14.74 0.71 14.09
N LEU A 186 14.31 -0.03 13.09
CA LEU A 186 14.80 -1.40 12.81
C LEU A 186 16.30 -1.42 12.49
N ASN A 187 16.80 -0.38 11.81
CA ASN A 187 18.20 -0.29 11.41
C ASN A 187 19.07 0.53 12.39
N TRP A 188 18.54 0.90 13.56
CA TRP A 188 19.23 1.75 14.52
C TRP A 188 20.60 1.18 14.97
N ASN A 189 20.72 -0.15 15.04
CA ASN A 189 21.91 -0.87 15.48
C ASN A 189 22.88 -1.26 14.34
N LYS A 190 22.52 -0.98 13.07
CA LYS A 190 23.29 -1.44 11.89
C LYS A 190 24.42 -0.51 11.43
N GLY A 191 24.92 0.37 12.28
CA GLY A 191 26.06 1.22 11.97
C GLY A 191 25.69 2.68 11.65
N TRP A 192 26.66 3.57 11.91
CA TRP A 192 26.44 5.02 11.85
C TRP A 192 25.94 5.53 10.49
N LYS A 193 26.55 5.09 9.39
CA LYS A 193 26.18 5.59 8.05
C LYS A 193 24.74 5.27 7.68
N MET A 194 24.28 4.05 7.97
CA MET A 194 22.89 3.65 7.72
C MET A 194 21.92 4.40 8.64
N ARG A 195 22.27 4.53 9.93
CA ARG A 195 21.45 5.27 10.88
C ARG A 195 21.26 6.71 10.46
N LEU A 196 22.34 7.40 10.06
CA LEU A 196 22.28 8.79 9.61
C LEU A 196 21.45 8.94 8.34
N SER A 197 21.63 8.06 7.36
CA SER A 197 20.89 8.09 6.10
C SER A 197 19.38 7.89 6.31
N PHE A 198 18.97 6.86 7.05
CA PHE A 198 17.55 6.63 7.31
C PHE A 198 16.91 7.69 8.22
N SER A 199 17.68 8.22 9.19
CA SER A 199 17.23 9.32 10.04
C SER A 199 17.00 10.61 9.23
N LEU A 200 17.89 10.92 8.29
CA LEU A 200 17.73 12.08 7.40
C LEU A 200 16.50 11.94 6.50
N ILE A 201 16.30 10.75 5.92
CA ILE A 201 15.10 10.46 5.10
C ILE A 201 13.83 10.61 5.94
N SER A 202 13.80 10.06 7.15
CA SER A 202 12.66 10.19 8.06
C SER A 202 12.38 11.64 8.43
N LEU A 203 13.43 12.44 8.66
CA LEU A 203 13.30 13.87 8.97
C LEU A 203 12.67 14.64 7.79
N ILE A 204 13.08 14.33 6.56
CA ILE A 204 12.51 14.95 5.36
C ILE A 204 11.03 14.60 5.24
N PHE A 205 10.64 13.33 5.48
CA PHE A 205 9.24 12.92 5.43
C PHE A 205 8.40 13.55 6.55
N ILE A 206 8.94 13.67 7.77
CA ILE A 206 8.27 14.36 8.87
C ILE A 206 8.05 15.83 8.50
N TYR A 207 9.08 16.51 8.01
CA TYR A 207 8.98 17.90 7.57
C TYR A 207 7.91 18.05 6.47
N SER A 208 7.95 17.22 5.44
CA SER A 208 6.96 17.24 4.35
C SER A 208 5.54 16.96 4.86
N CYS A 209 5.39 16.00 5.77
CA CYS A 209 4.10 15.66 6.37
C CYS A 209 3.52 16.84 7.17
N VAL A 210 4.34 17.50 7.98
CA VAL A 210 3.92 18.68 8.76
C VAL A 210 3.55 19.83 7.83
N THR A 211 4.38 20.13 6.82
CA THR A 211 4.13 21.22 5.88
C THR A 211 2.83 21.01 5.11
N VAL A 212 2.62 19.83 4.51
CA VAL A 212 1.38 19.53 3.77
C VAL A 212 0.16 19.55 4.69
N SER A 213 0.31 19.10 5.93
CA SER A 213 -0.76 19.12 6.92
C SER A 213 -1.16 20.54 7.32
N LEU A 214 -0.22 21.46 7.38
CA LEU A 214 -0.49 22.88 7.68
C LEU A 214 -1.09 23.62 6.48
N ASP A 215 -0.63 23.31 5.27
CA ASP A 215 -1.11 23.92 4.04
C ASP A 215 -2.54 23.46 3.66
N ARG A 216 -2.91 22.23 4.05
CA ARG A 216 -4.18 21.59 3.70
C ARG A 216 -4.87 20.99 4.94
N PRO A 217 -5.43 21.83 5.83
CA PRO A 217 -6.08 21.36 7.06
C PRO A 217 -7.31 20.49 6.80
N ASP A 218 -8.00 20.67 5.67
CA ASP A 218 -9.15 19.87 5.27
C ASP A 218 -8.77 18.38 5.10
N GLY A 219 -7.57 18.11 4.58
CA GLY A 219 -7.03 16.75 4.45
C GLY A 219 -6.86 16.05 5.80
N ILE A 220 -6.42 16.79 6.84
CA ILE A 220 -6.26 16.22 8.19
C ILE A 220 -7.62 15.87 8.79
N LEU A 221 -8.60 16.76 8.67
CA LEU A 221 -9.93 16.55 9.25
C LEU A 221 -10.58 15.29 8.66
N ILE A 222 -10.49 15.11 7.36
CA ILE A 222 -11.05 13.96 6.67
C ILE A 222 -10.28 12.68 7.02
N SER A 223 -8.95 12.74 7.02
CA SER A 223 -8.12 11.59 7.42
C SER A 223 -8.40 11.19 8.88
N ALA A 224 -8.55 12.16 9.77
CA ALA A 224 -8.91 11.92 11.18
C ALA A 224 -10.29 11.28 11.30
N CYS A 225 -11.28 11.73 10.55
CA CYS A 225 -12.62 11.15 10.52
C CYS A 225 -12.60 9.69 10.04
N PHE A 226 -11.82 9.39 8.98
CA PHE A 226 -11.63 8.03 8.48
C PHE A 226 -10.94 7.13 9.51
N ILE A 227 -9.84 7.58 10.09
CA ILE A 227 -9.12 6.84 11.12
C ILE A 227 -10.03 6.55 12.31
N LEU A 228 -10.78 7.55 12.79
CA LEU A 228 -11.72 7.39 13.88
C LEU A 228 -12.81 6.35 13.54
N THR A 229 -13.37 6.41 12.33
CA THR A 229 -14.37 5.45 11.85
C THR A 229 -13.82 4.02 11.83
N VAL A 230 -12.60 3.83 11.32
CA VAL A 230 -11.95 2.51 11.29
C VAL A 230 -11.67 2.00 12.70
N LEU A 231 -11.17 2.87 13.59
CA LEU A 231 -10.92 2.51 14.99
C LEU A 231 -12.21 2.16 15.73
N LEU A 232 -13.28 2.93 15.57
CA LEU A 232 -14.58 2.65 16.18
C LEU A 232 -15.15 1.32 15.66
N THR A 233 -15.12 1.11 14.35
CA THR A 233 -15.59 -0.15 13.74
C THR A 233 -14.77 -1.35 14.23
N SER A 234 -13.46 -1.19 14.32
CA SER A 234 -12.55 -2.20 14.87
C SER A 234 -12.84 -2.50 16.34
N PHE A 235 -13.05 -1.46 17.15
CA PHE A 235 -13.36 -1.58 18.56
C PHE A 235 -14.72 -2.28 18.77
N ILE A 236 -15.76 -1.85 18.06
CA ILE A 236 -17.11 -2.46 18.10
C ILE A 236 -17.05 -3.91 17.66
N SER A 237 -16.35 -4.21 16.55
CA SER A 237 -16.17 -5.59 16.07
C SER A 237 -15.48 -6.47 17.10
N ARG A 238 -14.48 -5.94 17.79
CA ARG A 238 -13.74 -6.65 18.83
C ARG A 238 -14.59 -6.86 20.09
N ALA A 239 -15.36 -5.85 20.51
CA ALA A 239 -16.26 -5.92 21.65
C ALA A 239 -17.37 -6.97 21.41
N LEU A 240 -17.99 -6.96 20.23
CA LEU A 240 -19.02 -7.94 19.85
C LEU A 240 -18.47 -9.37 19.78
N ARG A 241 -17.24 -9.54 19.30
CA ARG A 241 -16.60 -10.86 19.20
C ARG A 241 -16.15 -11.41 20.55
N SER A 242 -15.86 -10.57 21.54
CA SER A 242 -15.50 -11.01 22.89
C SER A 242 -16.66 -11.66 23.65
N THR A 243 -17.90 -11.42 23.19
CA THR A 243 -19.12 -12.03 23.77
C THR A 243 -19.49 -13.37 23.13
N GLU A 244 -18.89 -13.75 22.01
CA GLU A 244 -19.04 -15.08 21.42
C GLU A 244 -18.11 -16.07 22.09
N LEU A 245 -18.64 -16.90 22.99
CA LEU A 245 -17.96 -18.07 23.55
C LEU A 245 -17.67 -19.04 22.38
N ARG A 246 -16.42 -19.06 21.91
CA ARG A 246 -15.94 -20.12 21.01
C ARG A 246 -15.89 -21.42 21.82
N ILE A 247 -16.96 -22.21 21.73
CA ILE A 247 -16.91 -23.63 22.08
C ILE A 247 -16.08 -24.29 20.97
N GLY A 248 -14.78 -24.41 21.20
CA GLY A 248 -13.93 -25.23 20.35
C GLY A 248 -14.36 -26.68 20.53
N ASP A 249 -14.62 -27.38 19.41
CA ASP A 249 -14.86 -28.83 19.40
C ASP A 249 -13.70 -29.52 20.11
N VAL A 250 -13.94 -29.94 21.35
CA VAL A 250 -13.01 -30.79 22.11
C VAL A 250 -13.11 -32.19 21.50
N ARG A 251 -12.24 -32.54 20.59
CA ARG A 251 -12.04 -33.92 20.14
C ARG A 251 -11.42 -34.71 21.29
N LEU A 252 -12.27 -35.37 22.07
CA LEU A 252 -11.82 -36.37 23.00
C LEU A 252 -11.20 -37.54 22.23
N ASN A 253 -9.90 -37.70 22.35
CA ASN A 253 -9.16 -38.86 21.82
C ASN A 253 -9.64 -40.10 22.60
N LYS A 254 -10.44 -40.97 21.97
CA LYS A 254 -10.78 -42.28 22.53
C LYS A 254 -9.51 -43.13 22.56
N ARG A 255 -9.00 -43.41 23.76
CA ARG A 255 -8.04 -44.48 24.01
C ARG A 255 -8.70 -45.86 23.83
#